data_52bcf3b5cbffc8965fdb45556d6cd64f
#
_entry.id   52bcf3b5cbffc8965fdb45556d6cd64f
#
_cell.length_a   1.000
_cell.length_b   1.000
_cell.length_c   1.000
_cell.angle_alpha   90.00
_cell.angle_beta   90.00
_cell.angle_gamma   90.00
#
_symmetry.space_group_name_H-M   'P 1'
#
loop_
_entity.id
_entity.type
_entity.pdbx_description
1 polymer ?
#
loop_
_entity_poly.entity_id
_entity_poly.type
_entity_poly.pdbx_seq_one_letter_code
_entity_poly.pdbx_strand_id
1 'polypeptide(L)'
;MKRTRVTIAGGIALGASAIFAGVSLAKGQGPGATTAADSSVPPSWTFPLPPVRGAGYSNIDSVQLNALWPVLPGTLKGPVQPILYRHDVHAGQYRIPCLYCHNNPANSWTANIPTVSTCMGCHLVISAADSAGTPHPDIVKLRAYADSAQSIPWVRVYKISEHAHFPHMRHVNAGLACQTCHGNVQQQPQVFAVQDINNMGWCTDCHMKRGITRDCTACHF
;
A
#
# COMPACT_ATOMS: atom_id res chain seq x y z
N MET A 1 38.55 -67.11 -3.89
CA MET A 1 37.96 -68.48 -4.19
C MET A 1 36.43 -68.33 -4.16
N LYS A 2 35.85 -68.93 -5.24
CA LYS A 2 34.45 -69.31 -5.45
C LYS A 2 33.35 -68.23 -5.60
N ARG A 3 32.98 -68.11 -6.84
CA ARG A 3 31.72 -67.57 -7.40
C ARG A 3 30.56 -68.52 -6.97
N THR A 4 29.39 -67.91 -6.78
CA THR A 4 28.15 -68.67 -7.07
C THR A 4 27.14 -67.66 -7.70
N ARG A 5 26.82 -67.92 -8.97
CA ARG A 5 25.70 -67.37 -9.69
C ARG A 5 24.45 -68.16 -9.30
N VAL A 6 23.37 -67.46 -9.08
CA VAL A 6 22.02 -68.02 -9.18
C VAL A 6 21.18 -67.14 -10.11
N THR A 7 20.85 -67.77 -11.23
CA THR A 7 19.89 -67.32 -12.22
C THR A 7 18.56 -67.99 -11.89
N ILE A 8 17.48 -67.18 -11.77
CA ILE A 8 16.14 -67.74 -11.92
C ILE A 8 15.35 -66.81 -12.83
N ALA A 9 14.96 -67.37 -13.96
CA ALA A 9 14.00 -66.79 -14.88
C ALA A 9 12.56 -67.07 -14.44
N GLY A 10 11.62 -66.26 -14.81
CA GLY A 10 10.20 -66.59 -14.68
C GLY A 10 9.35 -65.39 -14.77
N GLY A 11 8.87 -65.09 -15.96
CA GLY A 11 7.96 -64.07 -16.27
C GLY A 11 6.54 -64.27 -15.75
N ILE A 12 5.78 -63.28 -15.75
CA ILE A 12 4.35 -63.22 -16.15
C ILE A 12 4.00 -61.77 -16.34
N ALA A 13 3.67 -61.41 -17.57
CA ALA A 13 3.08 -60.16 -17.92
C ALA A 13 1.59 -60.17 -17.53
N LEU A 14 1.17 -59.27 -16.70
CA LEU A 14 -0.24 -58.93 -16.53
C LEU A 14 -0.39 -57.45 -16.77
N GLY A 15 -1.01 -57.12 -17.91
CA GLY A 15 -1.38 -55.78 -18.28
C GLY A 15 -2.44 -55.25 -17.34
N ALA A 16 -2.15 -54.16 -16.69
CA ALA A 16 -3.13 -53.32 -16.05
C ALA A 16 -3.20 -52.02 -16.83
N SER A 17 -4.26 -51.90 -17.63
CA SER A 17 -4.62 -50.66 -18.28
C SER A 17 -5.05 -49.67 -17.18
N ALA A 18 -4.14 -48.77 -16.81
CA ALA A 18 -4.49 -47.66 -15.97
C ALA A 18 -5.24 -46.64 -16.83
N ILE A 19 -6.55 -46.56 -16.62
CA ILE A 19 -7.38 -45.46 -17.11
C ILE A 19 -6.94 -44.24 -16.33
N PHE A 20 -6.13 -43.37 -16.95
CA PHE A 20 -5.89 -42.04 -16.47
C PHE A 20 -7.17 -41.21 -16.65
N ALA A 21 -8.01 -41.17 -15.63
CA ALA A 21 -9.03 -40.14 -15.53
C ALA A 21 -8.31 -38.79 -15.44
N GLY A 22 -8.36 -38.01 -16.50
CA GLY A 22 -7.83 -36.67 -16.52
C GLY A 22 -8.55 -35.82 -15.50
N VAL A 23 -7.90 -35.57 -14.39
CA VAL A 23 -8.31 -34.49 -13.48
C VAL A 23 -8.01 -33.18 -14.19
N SER A 24 -9.03 -32.62 -14.83
CA SER A 24 -9.01 -31.28 -15.35
C SER A 24 -8.89 -30.34 -14.15
N LEU A 25 -7.66 -29.87 -13.87
CA LEU A 25 -7.44 -28.75 -12.95
C LEU A 25 -8.13 -27.54 -13.58
N ALA A 26 -9.39 -27.32 -13.16
CA ALA A 26 -10.02 -26.05 -13.39
C ALA A 26 -9.11 -24.98 -12.80
N LYS A 27 -8.48 -24.19 -13.67
CA LYS A 27 -7.81 -22.94 -13.28
C LYS A 27 -8.87 -22.11 -12.56
N GLY A 28 -8.82 -22.12 -11.24
CA GLY A 28 -9.57 -21.18 -10.45
C GLY A 28 -9.12 -19.79 -10.87
N GLN A 29 -9.92 -19.17 -11.70
CA GLN A 29 -9.86 -17.72 -11.85
C GLN A 29 -10.22 -17.20 -10.47
N GLY A 30 -9.21 -16.74 -9.74
CA GLY A 30 -9.43 -15.92 -8.55
C GLY A 30 -10.39 -14.80 -8.94
N PRO A 31 -11.26 -14.34 -8.04
CA PRO A 31 -12.17 -13.24 -8.34
C PRO A 31 -11.31 -12.12 -8.88
N GLY A 32 -11.44 -11.84 -10.17
CA GLY A 32 -10.83 -10.71 -10.81
C GLY A 32 -11.23 -9.50 -9.99
N ALA A 33 -10.26 -8.83 -9.39
CA ALA A 33 -10.46 -7.52 -8.84
C ALA A 33 -10.80 -6.61 -10.03
N THR A 34 -12.04 -6.69 -10.48
CA THR A 34 -12.62 -5.62 -11.27
C THR A 34 -12.60 -4.43 -10.32
N THR A 35 -11.65 -3.54 -10.53
CA THR A 35 -11.71 -2.19 -10.01
C THR A 35 -12.92 -1.51 -10.65
N ALA A 36 -14.12 -1.90 -10.20
CA ALA A 36 -15.29 -1.07 -10.40
C ALA A 36 -14.94 0.23 -9.69
N ALA A 37 -14.64 1.26 -10.46
CA ALA A 37 -14.53 2.60 -9.94
C ALA A 37 -15.80 2.82 -9.13
N ASP A 38 -15.65 3.07 -7.82
CA ASP A 38 -16.77 3.34 -6.95
C ASP A 38 -17.51 4.54 -7.52
N SER A 39 -18.61 4.30 -8.20
CA SER A 39 -19.46 5.33 -8.81
C SER A 39 -20.13 6.23 -7.76
N SER A 40 -19.94 5.95 -6.47
CA SER A 40 -20.43 6.77 -5.37
C SER A 40 -19.45 7.92 -5.00
N VAL A 41 -18.25 7.96 -5.60
CA VAL A 41 -17.34 9.08 -5.45
C VAL A 41 -17.83 10.21 -6.37
N PRO A 42 -18.19 11.38 -5.83
CA PRO A 42 -18.65 12.49 -6.65
C PRO A 42 -17.61 12.84 -7.73
N PRO A 43 -18.03 13.19 -8.96
CA PRO A 43 -17.12 13.54 -10.06
C PRO A 43 -16.15 14.68 -9.73
N SER A 44 -16.50 15.51 -8.74
CA SER A 44 -15.65 16.59 -8.24
C SER A 44 -14.36 16.12 -7.53
N TRP A 45 -14.24 14.83 -7.24
CA TRP A 45 -13.04 14.24 -6.61
C TRP A 45 -12.06 13.65 -7.64
N THR A 46 -12.46 13.60 -8.90
CA THR A 46 -11.54 13.31 -10.00
C THR A 46 -10.72 14.56 -10.33
N PHE A 47 -9.74 14.87 -9.49
CA PHE A 47 -8.73 15.83 -9.91
C PHE A 47 -8.00 15.22 -11.12
N PRO A 48 -7.88 15.96 -12.25
CA PRO A 48 -7.04 15.50 -13.34
C PRO A 48 -5.64 15.29 -12.77
N LEU A 49 -5.17 14.05 -12.81
CA LEU A 49 -3.76 13.78 -12.55
C LEU A 49 -2.98 14.66 -13.53
N PRO A 50 -1.97 15.40 -13.08
CA PRO A 50 -1.14 16.14 -14.00
C PRO A 50 -0.68 15.18 -15.10
N PRO A 51 -0.63 15.61 -16.38
CA PRO A 51 -0.30 14.74 -17.47
C PRO A 51 1.03 14.05 -17.16
N VAL A 52 0.98 12.70 -17.10
CA VAL A 52 2.18 11.90 -16.95
C VAL A 52 2.98 12.16 -18.21
N ARG A 53 4.01 12.94 -18.14
CA ARG A 53 4.94 13.15 -19.23
C ARG A 53 5.49 11.77 -19.60
N GLY A 54 5.33 11.39 -20.88
CA GLY A 54 5.66 10.07 -21.37
C GLY A 54 7.10 9.68 -21.09
N ALA A 55 7.31 8.41 -21.00
CA ALA A 55 8.53 7.58 -21.01
C ALA A 55 9.91 8.29 -20.96
N GLY A 56 10.10 9.20 -20.04
CA GLY A 56 11.32 9.96 -19.88
C GLY A 56 11.49 10.45 -18.45
N TYR A 57 11.28 9.56 -17.48
CA TYR A 57 11.51 9.90 -16.04
C TYR A 57 13.00 10.16 -15.71
N SER A 58 13.91 9.96 -16.66
CA SER A 58 15.31 10.35 -16.55
C SER A 58 15.54 11.87 -16.57
N ASN A 59 14.52 12.67 -16.91
CA ASN A 59 14.59 14.12 -17.00
C ASN A 59 13.53 14.81 -16.13
N ILE A 60 13.27 14.30 -14.93
CA ILE A 60 12.79 15.19 -13.90
C ILE A 60 14.01 16.03 -13.55
N ASP A 61 14.06 17.21 -14.19
CA ASP A 61 15.06 18.19 -13.86
C ASP A 61 15.14 18.28 -12.33
N SER A 62 16.35 18.08 -11.81
CA SER A 62 16.69 18.41 -10.44
C SER A 62 16.19 19.80 -10.04
N VAL A 63 16.04 20.70 -11.01
CA VAL A 63 15.39 22.00 -10.90
C VAL A 63 13.88 21.89 -10.63
N GLN A 64 13.16 20.92 -11.21
CA GLN A 64 11.73 20.72 -10.90
C GLN A 64 11.51 20.01 -9.56
N LEU A 65 12.38 19.09 -9.20
CA LEU A 65 12.40 18.54 -7.84
C LEU A 65 12.84 19.61 -6.82
N ASN A 66 13.77 20.47 -7.17
CA ASN A 66 14.20 21.58 -6.34
C ASN A 66 13.23 22.77 -6.34
N ALA A 67 12.38 22.94 -7.37
CA ALA A 67 11.28 23.90 -7.36
C ALA A 67 10.06 23.41 -6.55
N LEU A 68 9.94 22.10 -6.35
CA LEU A 68 9.04 21.50 -5.37
C LEU A 68 9.71 21.40 -3.99
N TRP A 69 10.95 21.79 -3.87
CA TRP A 69 11.80 21.82 -2.72
C TRP A 69 12.53 23.19 -2.62
N PRO A 70 12.43 23.93 -1.54
CA PRO A 70 11.83 23.52 -0.28
C PRO A 70 10.35 23.91 -0.24
N VAL A 71 9.49 22.98 0.08
CA VAL A 71 8.18 23.38 0.57
C VAL A 71 8.45 24.18 1.83
N LEU A 72 8.20 25.48 1.74
CA LEU A 72 8.51 26.38 2.84
C LEU A 72 7.78 25.91 4.10
N PRO A 73 8.45 25.81 5.25
CA PRO A 73 7.79 25.55 6.52
C PRO A 73 6.60 26.51 6.66
N GLY A 74 5.41 25.96 6.92
CA GLY A 74 4.17 26.73 7.01
C GLY A 74 3.29 26.73 5.77
N THR A 75 3.75 26.26 4.60
CA THR A 75 2.91 26.07 3.41
C THR A 75 2.31 24.66 3.32
N LEU A 76 2.88 23.70 4.02
CA LEU A 76 2.37 22.33 4.10
C LEU A 76 1.25 22.24 5.12
N LYS A 77 0.18 21.57 4.72
CA LYS A 77 -0.88 21.16 5.65
C LYS A 77 -0.43 19.92 6.43
N GLY A 78 -0.94 19.81 7.67
CA GLY A 78 -0.65 18.66 8.53
C GLY A 78 0.58 18.84 9.42
N PRO A 79 0.86 17.86 10.29
CA PRO A 79 1.95 17.93 11.23
C PRO A 79 3.31 17.77 10.54
N VAL A 80 4.31 18.46 11.06
CA VAL A 80 5.70 18.26 10.63
C VAL A 80 6.13 16.83 10.98
N GLN A 81 6.71 16.15 10.00
CA GLN A 81 7.19 14.77 10.15
C GLN A 81 8.72 14.73 10.31
N PRO A 82 9.27 13.72 10.97
CA PRO A 82 10.73 13.54 11.09
C PRO A 82 11.45 13.46 9.75
N ILE A 83 10.77 12.83 8.78
CA ILE A 83 11.16 12.76 7.37
C ILE A 83 9.97 13.26 6.56
N LEU A 84 10.19 14.17 5.62
CA LEU A 84 9.14 14.60 4.70
C LEU A 84 8.92 13.52 3.64
N TYR A 85 8.06 12.55 3.97
CA TYR A 85 7.68 11.54 3.00
C TYR A 85 6.67 12.10 1.99
N ARG A 86 7.05 12.08 0.72
CA ARG A 86 6.29 12.66 -0.39
C ARG A 86 5.37 11.59 -1.02
N HIS A 87 4.09 11.57 -0.60
CA HIS A 87 3.09 10.69 -1.23
C HIS A 87 2.82 11.08 -2.69
N ASP A 88 2.85 12.36 -3.00
CA ASP A 88 2.68 12.88 -4.35
C ASP A 88 3.78 12.41 -5.31
N VAL A 89 4.99 12.17 -4.81
CA VAL A 89 6.07 11.57 -5.59
C VAL A 89 5.88 10.06 -5.71
N HIS A 90 5.75 9.35 -4.59
CA HIS A 90 5.73 7.88 -4.58
C HIS A 90 4.43 7.31 -5.17
N ALA A 91 3.29 7.70 -4.60
CA ALA A 91 1.98 7.20 -5.04
C ALA A 91 1.40 8.00 -6.21
N GLY A 92 1.74 9.29 -6.32
CA GLY A 92 1.28 10.14 -7.42
C GLY A 92 2.11 9.95 -8.68
N GLN A 93 3.36 10.36 -8.64
CA GLN A 93 4.23 10.38 -9.81
C GLN A 93 4.67 8.97 -10.24
N TYR A 94 5.20 8.18 -9.29
CA TYR A 94 5.66 6.81 -9.57
C TYR A 94 4.56 5.76 -9.52
N ARG A 95 3.33 6.13 -9.11
CA ARG A 95 2.16 5.24 -9.07
C ARG A 95 2.40 3.97 -8.25
N ILE A 96 3.21 4.04 -7.21
CA ILE A 96 3.41 2.92 -6.28
C ILE A 96 2.07 2.67 -5.58
N PRO A 97 1.52 1.44 -5.64
CA PRO A 97 0.24 1.14 -5.02
C PRO A 97 0.27 1.35 -3.50
N CYS A 98 -0.82 1.84 -2.93
CA CYS A 98 -0.94 2.06 -1.48
C CYS A 98 -0.54 0.80 -0.68
N LEU A 99 -1.00 -0.36 -1.15
CA LEU A 99 -0.78 -1.65 -0.48
C LEU A 99 0.67 -2.15 -0.55
N TYR A 100 1.52 -1.54 -1.37
CA TYR A 100 2.94 -1.86 -1.36
C TYR A 100 3.60 -1.46 -0.03
N CYS A 101 3.22 -0.29 0.48
CA CYS A 101 3.75 0.25 1.73
C CYS A 101 2.81 -0.03 2.92
N HIS A 102 1.50 0.12 2.73
CA HIS A 102 0.47 -0.18 3.72
C HIS A 102 -0.10 -1.58 3.45
N ASN A 103 0.64 -2.61 3.82
CA ASN A 103 0.40 -3.99 3.35
C ASN A 103 -0.66 -4.78 4.14
N ASN A 104 -1.25 -4.20 5.21
CA ASN A 104 -2.10 -4.99 6.10
C ASN A 104 -3.53 -4.46 6.33
N PRO A 105 -4.06 -3.49 5.58
CA PRO A 105 -5.39 -2.94 5.89
C PRO A 105 -6.53 -3.92 5.62
N ALA A 106 -6.34 -4.92 4.74
CA ALA A 106 -7.35 -5.94 4.46
C ALA A 106 -7.41 -7.04 5.54
N ASN A 107 -6.39 -7.17 6.37
CA ASN A 107 -6.26 -8.24 7.36
C ASN A 107 -6.16 -7.74 8.80
N SER A 108 -6.13 -6.45 9.02
CA SER A 108 -5.90 -5.85 10.34
C SER A 108 -6.85 -4.69 10.64
N TRP A 109 -6.91 -4.35 11.91
CA TRP A 109 -7.57 -3.12 12.39
C TRP A 109 -6.86 -1.87 11.89
N THR A 110 -5.55 -1.95 11.70
CA THR A 110 -4.73 -0.82 11.25
C THR A 110 -4.16 -1.07 9.85
N ALA A 111 -3.97 0.00 9.09
CA ALA A 111 -3.36 -0.09 7.77
C ALA A 111 -1.84 -0.29 7.82
N ASN A 112 -1.24 -0.17 8.99
CA ASN A 112 0.20 -0.12 9.26
C ASN A 112 0.91 1.09 8.62
N ILE A 113 1.99 1.49 9.26
CA ILE A 113 3.01 2.36 8.69
C ILE A 113 4.16 1.45 8.24
N PRO A 114 4.70 1.63 7.02
CA PRO A 114 5.78 0.81 6.52
C PRO A 114 7.01 0.91 7.42
N THR A 115 7.71 -0.21 7.56
CA THR A 115 8.97 -0.25 8.30
C THR A 115 10.09 0.44 7.52
N VAL A 116 11.17 0.80 8.20
CA VAL A 116 12.37 1.37 7.56
C VAL A 116 12.91 0.45 6.47
N SER A 117 12.86 -0.87 6.67
CA SER A 117 13.29 -1.86 5.66
C SER A 117 12.49 -1.80 4.36
N THR A 118 11.20 -1.46 4.42
CA THR A 118 10.38 -1.26 3.22
C THR A 118 10.93 -0.09 2.38
N CYS A 119 11.29 1.00 3.04
CA CYS A 119 11.89 2.16 2.39
C CYS A 119 13.26 1.84 1.80
N MET A 120 14.08 1.10 2.56
CA MET A 120 15.43 0.71 2.17
C MET A 120 15.46 -0.27 1.00
N GLY A 121 14.35 -0.96 0.69
CA GLY A 121 14.25 -1.78 -0.52
C GLY A 121 14.58 -1.01 -1.81
N CYS A 122 14.29 0.29 -1.84
CA CYS A 122 14.63 1.17 -2.96
C CYS A 122 15.75 2.16 -2.57
N HIS A 123 15.68 2.75 -1.38
CA HIS A 123 16.60 3.82 -0.95
C HIS A 123 17.98 3.35 -0.50
N LEU A 124 18.23 2.05 -0.55
CA LEU A 124 19.60 1.53 -0.50
C LEU A 124 20.40 2.05 -1.70
N VAL A 125 19.79 2.12 -2.87
CA VAL A 125 20.41 2.56 -4.13
C VAL A 125 19.97 3.98 -4.51
N ILE A 126 18.67 4.27 -4.38
CA ILE A 126 18.10 5.56 -4.78
C ILE A 126 18.33 6.59 -3.67
N SER A 127 19.21 7.54 -3.95
CA SER A 127 19.57 8.60 -3.00
C SER A 127 18.79 9.90 -3.19
N ALA A 128 17.99 10.01 -4.26
CA ALA A 128 17.34 11.25 -4.67
C ALA A 128 18.34 12.43 -4.67
N ALA A 129 19.55 12.17 -5.19
CA ALA A 129 20.64 13.13 -5.20
C ALA A 129 20.32 14.31 -6.14
N ASP A 130 20.87 15.46 -5.81
CA ASP A 130 20.87 16.64 -6.67
C ASP A 130 21.83 16.47 -7.88
N SER A 131 21.93 17.50 -8.71
CA SER A 131 22.81 17.51 -9.90
C SER A 131 24.31 17.41 -9.54
N ALA A 132 24.70 17.71 -8.30
CA ALA A 132 26.06 17.58 -7.79
C ALA A 132 26.32 16.19 -7.17
N GLY A 133 25.30 15.31 -7.18
CA GLY A 133 25.41 13.98 -6.58
C GLY A 133 25.20 13.95 -5.06
N THR A 134 24.78 15.07 -4.44
CA THR A 134 24.53 15.14 -3.00
C THR A 134 23.21 14.44 -2.67
N PRO A 135 23.20 13.42 -1.81
CA PRO A 135 21.97 12.73 -1.42
C PRO A 135 20.99 13.68 -0.74
N HIS A 136 19.69 13.45 -1.00
CA HIS A 136 18.65 14.23 -0.36
C HIS A 136 18.72 14.13 1.17
N PRO A 137 18.61 15.24 1.94
CA PRO A 137 18.76 15.23 3.41
C PRO A 137 17.85 14.22 4.13
N ASP A 138 16.60 14.05 3.66
CA ASP A 138 15.69 13.09 4.26
C ASP A 138 16.04 11.62 3.93
N ILE A 139 16.73 11.37 2.82
CA ILE A 139 17.31 10.04 2.55
C ILE A 139 18.51 9.77 3.46
N VAL A 140 19.30 10.78 3.77
CA VAL A 140 20.39 10.66 4.77
C VAL A 140 19.80 10.30 6.14
N LYS A 141 18.73 10.99 6.58
CA LYS A 141 18.03 10.66 7.82
C LYS A 141 17.45 9.24 7.79
N LEU A 142 16.82 8.83 6.67
CA LEU A 142 16.27 7.49 6.51
C LEU A 142 17.34 6.42 6.71
N ARG A 143 18.50 6.61 6.10
CA ARG A 143 19.65 5.70 6.23
C ARG A 143 20.16 5.63 7.66
N ALA A 144 20.22 6.77 8.36
CA ALA A 144 20.60 6.81 9.77
C ALA A 144 19.63 6.02 10.66
N TYR A 145 18.31 6.05 10.37
CA TYR A 145 17.34 5.18 11.05
C TYR A 145 17.59 3.69 10.74
N ALA A 146 17.94 3.37 9.49
CA ALA A 146 18.27 2.01 9.11
C ALA A 146 19.53 1.49 9.82
N ASP A 147 20.59 2.28 9.82
CA ASP A 147 21.88 1.94 10.43
C ASP A 147 21.77 1.76 11.95
N SER A 148 20.92 2.55 12.60
CA SER A 148 20.66 2.45 14.04
C SER A 148 19.60 1.42 14.41
N ALA A 149 18.99 0.72 13.41
CA ALA A 149 17.89 -0.21 13.60
C ALA A 149 16.68 0.41 14.34
N GLN A 150 16.48 1.71 14.21
CA GLN A 150 15.39 2.43 14.85
C GLN A 150 14.22 2.65 13.90
N SER A 151 13.01 2.68 14.47
CA SER A 151 11.81 3.09 13.74
C SER A 151 11.73 4.61 13.64
N ILE A 152 11.22 5.11 12.53
CA ILE A 152 10.94 6.54 12.37
C ILE A 152 9.78 6.92 13.29
N PRO A 153 9.93 7.91 14.18
CA PRO A 153 8.88 8.33 15.12
C PRO A 153 7.83 9.22 14.44
N TRP A 154 7.05 8.62 13.55
CA TRP A 154 6.02 9.33 12.78
C TRP A 154 4.99 10.03 13.68
N VAL A 155 4.66 11.27 13.33
CA VAL A 155 3.54 11.98 13.95
C VAL A 155 2.22 11.51 13.34
N ARG A 156 1.31 11.02 14.17
CA ARG A 156 0.04 10.46 13.74
C ARG A 156 -0.88 11.56 13.21
N VAL A 157 -1.38 11.41 12.00
CA VAL A 157 -2.30 12.35 11.33
C VAL A 157 -3.75 12.01 11.65
N TYR A 158 -4.12 10.73 11.52
CA TYR A 158 -5.47 10.27 11.81
C TYR A 158 -5.48 9.53 13.14
N LYS A 159 -6.22 10.05 14.10
CA LYS A 159 -6.46 9.42 15.40
C LYS A 159 -7.95 9.46 15.69
N ILE A 160 -8.57 8.31 15.80
CA ILE A 160 -9.93 8.15 16.30
C ILE A 160 -9.90 8.19 17.83
N SER A 161 -10.98 8.64 18.45
CA SER A 161 -11.14 8.61 19.91
C SER A 161 -11.02 7.18 20.43
N GLU A 162 -10.42 7.02 21.62
CA GLU A 162 -10.06 5.69 22.14
C GLU A 162 -11.28 4.79 22.45
N HIS A 163 -12.44 5.39 22.66
CA HIS A 163 -13.70 4.67 22.86
C HIS A 163 -14.38 4.23 21.57
N ALA A 164 -13.80 4.52 20.40
CA ALA A 164 -14.32 4.11 19.10
C ALA A 164 -13.34 3.15 18.42
N HIS A 165 -13.88 2.06 17.91
CA HIS A 165 -13.10 1.01 17.26
C HIS A 165 -13.39 0.99 15.77
N PHE A 166 -12.34 1.25 14.96
CA PHE A 166 -12.44 1.25 13.51
C PHE A 166 -11.57 0.15 12.89
N PRO A 167 -12.16 -0.92 12.35
CA PRO A 167 -11.41 -1.98 11.68
C PRO A 167 -11.22 -1.67 10.20
N HIS A 168 -10.01 -1.34 9.77
CA HIS A 168 -9.69 -1.16 8.34
C HIS A 168 -10.11 -2.37 7.51
N MET A 169 -9.85 -3.59 8.01
CA MET A 169 -10.13 -4.82 7.26
C MET A 169 -11.60 -4.94 6.83
N ARG A 170 -12.56 -4.50 7.63
CA ARG A 170 -13.97 -4.58 7.26
C ARG A 170 -14.32 -3.61 6.12
N HIS A 171 -13.72 -2.41 6.16
CA HIS A 171 -13.99 -1.36 5.17
C HIS A 171 -13.27 -1.66 3.85
N VAL A 172 -12.03 -2.09 3.91
CA VAL A 172 -11.23 -2.45 2.71
C VAL A 172 -11.83 -3.67 2.01
N ASN A 173 -12.21 -4.71 2.77
CA ASN A 173 -12.84 -5.91 2.19
C ASN A 173 -14.27 -5.65 1.67
N ALA A 174 -14.92 -4.58 2.12
CA ALA A 174 -16.17 -4.09 1.54
C ALA A 174 -15.96 -3.32 0.21
N GLY A 175 -14.72 -3.26 -0.29
CA GLY A 175 -14.38 -2.63 -1.57
C GLY A 175 -14.25 -1.12 -1.54
N LEU A 176 -14.14 -0.50 -0.34
CA LEU A 176 -13.93 0.94 -0.24
C LEU A 176 -12.52 1.32 -0.65
N ALA A 177 -12.40 2.28 -1.57
CA ALA A 177 -11.12 2.84 -1.93
C ALA A 177 -10.52 3.65 -0.76
N CYS A 178 -9.19 3.64 -0.62
CA CYS A 178 -8.48 4.36 0.42
C CYS A 178 -8.84 5.86 0.41
N GLN A 179 -8.99 6.41 -0.79
CA GLN A 179 -9.32 7.82 -1.02
C GLN A 179 -10.69 8.24 -0.49
N THR A 180 -11.63 7.30 -0.35
CA THR A 180 -12.96 7.58 0.21
C THR A 180 -12.86 8.20 1.62
N CYS A 181 -11.87 7.75 2.41
CA CYS A 181 -11.65 8.24 3.77
C CYS A 181 -10.45 9.18 3.88
N HIS A 182 -9.38 8.88 3.15
CA HIS A 182 -8.12 9.62 3.26
C HIS A 182 -7.96 10.75 2.23
N GLY A 183 -8.93 10.89 1.30
CA GLY A 183 -8.82 11.83 0.20
C GLY A 183 -7.72 11.47 -0.78
N ASN A 184 -7.37 12.40 -1.64
CA ASN A 184 -6.39 12.17 -2.70
C ASN A 184 -4.94 12.29 -2.17
N VAL A 185 -4.53 11.31 -1.36
CA VAL A 185 -3.21 11.28 -0.71
C VAL A 185 -2.07 11.32 -1.74
N GLN A 186 -2.29 10.74 -2.93
CA GLN A 186 -1.33 10.77 -4.03
C GLN A 186 -1.07 12.17 -4.60
N GLN A 187 -1.75 13.19 -4.11
CA GLN A 187 -1.47 14.60 -4.43
C GLN A 187 -0.94 15.38 -3.23
N GLN A 188 -0.73 14.70 -2.10
CA GLN A 188 -0.28 15.36 -0.88
C GLN A 188 1.24 15.24 -0.73
N PRO A 189 1.99 16.36 -0.81
CA PRO A 189 3.41 16.35 -0.48
C PRO A 189 3.67 16.04 1.00
N GLN A 190 2.73 16.41 1.87
CA GLN A 190 2.68 16.02 3.28
C GLN A 190 1.25 15.62 3.62
N VAL A 191 1.08 14.49 4.29
CA VAL A 191 -0.26 13.99 4.64
C VAL A 191 -0.91 14.88 5.70
N PHE A 192 -2.15 15.22 5.44
CA PHE A 192 -3.02 15.92 6.39
C PHE A 192 -4.41 15.28 6.43
N ALA A 193 -5.13 15.49 7.52
CA ALA A 193 -6.49 14.98 7.65
C ALA A 193 -7.44 15.79 6.75
N VAL A 194 -8.08 15.10 5.80
CA VAL A 194 -9.06 15.70 4.87
C VAL A 194 -10.49 15.53 5.36
N GLN A 195 -10.73 14.59 6.28
CA GLN A 195 -12.03 14.26 6.85
C GLN A 195 -11.98 14.39 8.36
N ASP A 196 -13.08 14.85 8.94
CA ASP A 196 -13.25 14.87 10.39
C ASP A 196 -13.72 13.51 10.90
N ILE A 197 -12.79 12.57 10.95
CA ILE A 197 -13.05 11.19 11.41
C ILE A 197 -13.36 11.10 12.92
N ASN A 198 -13.15 12.17 13.68
CA ASN A 198 -13.56 12.25 15.10
C ASN A 198 -15.04 12.63 15.25
N ASN A 199 -15.70 13.00 14.16
CA ASN A 199 -17.12 13.26 14.14
C ASN A 199 -17.87 11.96 13.82
N MET A 200 -18.56 11.41 14.82
CA MET A 200 -19.37 10.18 14.65
C MET A 200 -20.41 10.34 13.53
N GLY A 201 -20.93 11.55 13.32
CA GLY A 201 -21.86 11.84 12.24
C GLY A 201 -21.33 11.51 10.85
N TRP A 202 -20.01 11.70 10.62
CA TRP A 202 -19.38 11.34 9.36
C TRP A 202 -19.43 9.84 9.09
N CYS A 203 -19.17 9.03 10.11
CA CYS A 203 -19.25 7.57 10.02
C CYS A 203 -20.69 7.09 9.80
N THR A 204 -21.62 7.60 10.62
CA THR A 204 -23.04 7.18 10.60
C THR A 204 -23.76 7.63 9.33
N ASP A 205 -23.39 8.75 8.72
CA ASP A 205 -23.93 9.20 7.44
C ASP A 205 -23.62 8.20 6.31
N CYS A 206 -22.37 7.75 6.22
CA CYS A 206 -21.99 6.73 5.25
C CYS A 206 -22.70 5.40 5.50
N HIS A 207 -22.75 4.94 6.76
CA HIS A 207 -23.45 3.71 7.14
C HIS A 207 -24.95 3.77 6.83
N MET A 208 -25.58 4.92 7.07
CA MET A 208 -26.98 5.14 6.71
C MET A 208 -27.21 5.06 5.22
N LYS A 209 -26.43 5.76 4.43
CA LYS A 209 -26.52 5.77 2.96
C LYS A 209 -26.30 4.39 2.34
N ARG A 210 -25.54 3.53 3.00
CA ARG A 210 -25.23 2.17 2.54
C ARG A 210 -26.10 1.08 3.19
N GLY A 211 -27.04 1.43 4.05
CA GLY A 211 -27.89 0.46 4.75
C GLY A 211 -27.14 -0.43 5.73
N ILE A 212 -26.02 0.04 6.28
CA ILE A 212 -25.17 -0.70 7.22
C ILE A 212 -25.57 -0.35 8.65
N THR A 213 -25.35 -1.30 9.58
CA THR A 213 -25.66 -1.10 11.01
C THR A 213 -25.03 0.18 11.57
N ARG A 214 -25.79 0.82 12.47
CA ARG A 214 -25.37 1.99 13.26
C ARG A 214 -25.52 1.73 14.75
N ASP A 215 -25.58 0.45 15.12
CA ASP A 215 -25.68 0.10 16.54
C ASP A 215 -24.47 0.60 17.29
N CYS A 216 -24.70 1.15 18.48
CA CYS A 216 -23.64 1.73 19.31
C CYS A 216 -22.52 0.73 19.57
N THR A 217 -22.88 -0.52 19.87
CA THR A 217 -21.95 -1.60 20.18
C THR A 217 -21.18 -2.13 18.97
N ALA A 218 -21.52 -1.73 17.74
CA ALA A 218 -20.74 -2.09 16.56
C ALA A 218 -19.42 -1.33 16.47
N CYS A 219 -19.34 -0.18 17.13
CA CYS A 219 -18.18 0.72 17.12
C CYS A 219 -17.63 1.05 18.49
N HIS A 220 -18.47 0.87 19.57
CA HIS A 220 -18.11 1.20 20.95
C HIS A 220 -18.22 -0.06 21.84
N PHE A 221 -17.09 -0.72 22.07
CA PHE A 221 -17.00 -1.95 22.89
C PHE A 221 -15.66 -2.07 23.61
#